data_403d25886e55e87a307849bf1d262253
#
_entry.id   403d25886e55e87a307849bf1d262253
#
_cell.length_a   1.000
_cell.length_b   1.000
_cell.length_c   1.000
_cell.angle_alpha   90.00
_cell.angle_beta   90.00
_cell.angle_gamma   90.00
#
_symmetry.space_group_name_H-M   'P 1'
#
loop_
_entity.id
_entity.type
_entity.pdbx_description
1 polymer ?
#
loop_
_entity_poly.entity_id
_entity_poly.type
_entity_poly.pdbx_seq_one_letter_code
_entity_poly.pdbx_strand_id
1 'polypeptide(L)'
;MEAQKIIITGGATRIGAAIARSLSGINKDIVIHYNKSKSKAENLKKELIKTGSKVYLVKGDLGKEKDVNKIVKFAKSKLKYLSLIHI
;
A
#
# COMPACT_ATOMS: atom_id res chain seq x y z
N MET A 1 -7.10 7.17 -19.35
CA MET A 1 -7.50 6.06 -18.48
C MET A 1 -7.19 6.42 -17.03
N GLU A 2 -8.14 6.27 -16.13
CA GLU A 2 -7.91 6.59 -14.73
C GLU A 2 -6.94 5.61 -14.09
N ALA A 3 -6.11 6.11 -13.18
CA ALA A 3 -5.20 5.26 -12.41
C ALA A 3 -6.00 4.32 -11.51
N GLN A 4 -5.59 3.08 -11.45
CA GLN A 4 -6.14 2.12 -10.51
C GLN A 4 -5.53 2.36 -9.12
N LYS A 5 -6.37 2.47 -8.12
CA LYS A 5 -5.96 2.85 -6.77
C LYS A 5 -6.18 1.70 -5.81
N ILE A 6 -5.10 1.29 -5.17
CA ILE A 6 -5.08 0.04 -4.40
C ILE A 6 -4.47 0.30 -3.03
N ILE A 7 -5.08 -0.21 -1.98
CA ILE A 7 -4.45 -0.28 -0.66
C ILE A 7 -4.18 -1.73 -0.30
N ILE A 8 -2.96 -2.02 0.13
CA ILE A 8 -2.56 -3.36 0.55
C ILE A 8 -2.17 -3.31 2.01
N THR A 9 -2.97 -3.93 2.87
CA THR A 9 -2.64 -4.05 4.29
C THR A 9 -1.69 -5.22 4.49
N GLY A 10 -0.71 -5.06 5.38
CA GLY A 10 0.32 -6.07 5.55
C GLY A 10 1.21 -6.24 4.33
N GLY A 11 1.38 -5.17 3.53
CA GLY A 11 2.11 -5.24 2.27
C GLY A 11 3.59 -5.57 2.40
N ALA A 12 4.17 -5.35 3.59
CA ALA A 12 5.57 -5.69 3.85
C ALA A 12 5.77 -7.17 4.17
N THR A 13 4.71 -7.96 4.30
CA THR A 13 4.82 -9.40 4.47
C THR A 13 5.17 -10.06 3.14
N ARG A 14 5.64 -11.30 3.20
CA ARG A 14 6.00 -12.06 2.00
C ARG A 14 4.82 -12.18 1.01
N ILE A 15 3.64 -12.50 1.52
CA ILE A 15 2.43 -12.66 0.69
C ILE A 15 1.97 -11.31 0.16
N GLY A 16 1.91 -10.29 1.02
CA GLY A 16 1.51 -8.94 0.62
C GLY A 16 2.43 -8.35 -0.43
N ALA A 17 3.74 -8.57 -0.29
CA ALA A 17 4.72 -8.09 -1.26
C ALA A 17 4.52 -8.79 -2.62
N ALA A 18 4.27 -10.09 -2.63
CA ALA A 18 4.02 -10.82 -3.87
C ALA A 18 2.77 -10.30 -4.60
N ILE A 19 1.72 -10.01 -3.85
CA ILE A 19 0.49 -9.45 -4.42
C ILE A 19 0.74 -8.04 -4.96
N ALA A 20 1.47 -7.21 -4.20
CA ALA A 20 1.81 -5.86 -4.63
C ALA A 20 2.59 -5.89 -5.95
N ARG A 21 3.55 -6.79 -6.08
CA ARG A 21 4.33 -6.94 -7.32
C ARG A 21 3.46 -7.33 -8.49
N SER A 22 2.51 -8.24 -8.29
CA SER A 22 1.64 -8.67 -9.38
C SER A 22 0.63 -7.61 -9.80
N LEU A 23 0.30 -6.67 -8.92
CA LEU A 23 -0.65 -5.60 -9.20
C LEU A 23 0.00 -4.29 -9.62
N SER A 24 1.33 -4.18 -9.51
CA SER A 24 2.05 -2.94 -9.83
C SER A 24 2.14 -2.70 -11.34
N GLY A 25 2.43 -1.48 -11.70
CA GLY A 25 2.61 -1.09 -13.09
C GLY A 25 2.24 0.37 -13.32
N ILE A 26 2.24 0.77 -14.59
CA ILE A 26 1.84 2.11 -15.01
C ILE A 26 0.35 2.30 -14.68
N ASN A 27 -0.01 3.49 -14.25
CA ASN A 27 -1.38 3.85 -13.84
C ASN A 27 -1.88 3.06 -12.63
N LYS A 28 -0.96 2.66 -11.75
CA LYS A 28 -1.32 2.04 -10.47
C LYS A 28 -0.84 2.94 -9.33
N ASP A 29 -1.76 3.36 -8.48
CA ASP A 29 -1.44 4.09 -7.25
C ASP A 29 -1.64 3.12 -6.08
N ILE A 30 -0.59 2.86 -5.32
CA ILE A 30 -0.59 1.82 -4.30
C ILE A 30 -0.23 2.42 -2.95
N VAL A 31 -1.10 2.20 -1.96
CA VAL A 31 -0.79 2.48 -0.57
C VAL A 31 -0.45 1.16 0.11
N ILE A 32 0.73 1.09 0.70
CA ILE A 32 1.18 -0.09 1.40
C ILE A 32 1.18 0.19 2.89
N HIS A 33 0.38 -0.58 3.62
CA HIS A 33 0.35 -0.56 5.07
C HIS A 33 1.38 -1.55 5.63
N TYR A 34 2.12 -1.12 6.65
CA TYR A 34 3.01 -2.01 7.40
C TYR A 34 2.91 -1.72 8.89
N ASN A 35 3.26 -2.70 9.72
CA ASN A 35 3.27 -2.53 11.17
C ASN A 35 4.68 -2.28 11.70
N LYS A 36 5.58 -3.24 11.54
CA LYS A 36 6.93 -3.16 12.11
C LYS A 36 8.05 -3.22 11.08
N SER A 37 7.77 -3.69 9.88
CA SER A 37 8.79 -3.98 8.88
C SER A 37 9.05 -2.80 7.96
N LYS A 38 9.50 -1.68 8.52
CA LYS A 38 9.75 -0.45 7.76
C LYS A 38 10.76 -0.67 6.62
N SER A 39 11.87 -1.36 6.89
CA SER A 39 12.88 -1.61 5.87
C SER A 39 12.34 -2.41 4.70
N LYS A 40 11.55 -3.44 4.99
CA LYS A 40 10.93 -4.25 3.95
C LYS A 40 9.92 -3.45 3.15
N ALA A 41 9.14 -2.60 3.81
CA ALA A 41 8.18 -1.72 3.14
C ALA A 41 8.88 -0.72 2.22
N GLU A 42 9.97 -0.11 2.68
CA GLU A 42 10.75 0.82 1.87
C GLU A 42 11.40 0.14 0.67
N ASN A 43 11.92 -1.06 0.86
CA ASN A 43 12.50 -1.84 -0.25
C ASN A 43 11.44 -2.19 -1.29
N LEU A 44 10.27 -2.60 -0.83
CA LEU A 44 9.15 -2.89 -1.72
C LEU A 44 8.71 -1.65 -2.48
N LYS A 45 8.63 -0.50 -1.81
CA LYS A 45 8.30 0.77 -2.46
C LYS A 45 9.27 1.08 -3.59
N LYS A 46 10.57 0.96 -3.33
CA LYS A 46 11.59 1.21 -4.36
C LYS A 46 11.43 0.29 -5.56
N GLU A 47 11.12 -0.97 -5.30
CA GLU A 47 10.90 -1.96 -6.34
C GLU A 47 9.66 -1.63 -7.19
N LEU A 48 8.55 -1.28 -6.54
CA LEU A 48 7.31 -0.99 -7.24
C LEU A 48 7.35 0.32 -8.03
N ILE A 49 8.07 1.32 -7.53
CA ILE A 49 8.25 2.58 -8.26
C ILE A 49 8.93 2.33 -9.61
N LYS A 50 9.84 1.39 -9.68
CA LYS A 50 10.51 1.04 -10.93
C LYS A 50 9.55 0.48 -11.99
N THR A 51 8.39 -0.04 -11.59
CA THR A 51 7.38 -0.53 -12.53
C THR A 51 6.49 0.57 -13.08
N GLY A 52 6.63 1.79 -12.58
CA GLY A 52 5.80 2.92 -12.98
C GLY A 52 4.68 3.25 -12.01
N SER A 53 4.56 2.52 -10.91
CA SER A 53 3.54 2.78 -9.89
C SER A 53 3.89 3.98 -9.03
N LYS A 54 2.86 4.69 -8.55
CA LYS A 54 3.00 5.62 -7.44
C LYS A 54 2.74 4.86 -6.15
N VAL A 55 3.68 4.92 -5.21
CA VAL A 55 3.62 4.11 -4.00
C VAL A 55 3.73 4.98 -2.77
N TYR A 56 2.84 4.76 -1.82
CA TYR A 56 2.82 5.45 -0.53
C TYR A 56 2.88 4.43 0.59
N LEU A 57 3.62 4.75 1.64
CA LEU A 57 3.73 3.88 2.81
C LEU A 57 2.98 4.49 3.98
N VAL A 58 2.30 3.66 4.75
CA VAL A 58 1.65 4.07 5.99
C VAL A 58 1.90 3.02 7.08
N LYS A 59 2.30 3.49 8.25
CA LYS A 59 2.56 2.63 9.41
C LYS A 59 1.35 2.64 10.34
N GLY A 60 0.99 1.49 10.86
CA GLY A 60 -0.05 1.38 11.87
C GLY A 60 -0.31 -0.05 12.28
N ASP A 61 -0.93 -0.20 13.45
CA ASP A 61 -1.31 -1.49 14.00
C ASP A 61 -2.79 -1.72 13.76
N LEU A 62 -3.14 -2.72 12.95
CA LEU A 62 -4.53 -3.03 12.63
C LEU A 62 -5.33 -3.52 13.84
N GLY A 63 -4.65 -3.90 14.93
CA GLY A 63 -5.32 -4.23 16.18
C GLY A 63 -5.78 -3.00 16.97
N LYS A 64 -5.40 -1.79 16.54
CA LYS A 64 -5.75 -0.54 17.22
C LYS A 64 -6.68 0.27 16.33
N GLU A 65 -7.85 0.61 16.84
CA GLU A 65 -8.85 1.38 16.09
C GLU A 65 -8.33 2.73 15.62
N LYS A 66 -7.54 3.43 16.45
CA LYS A 66 -6.95 4.72 16.08
C LYS A 66 -6.03 4.58 14.86
N ASP A 67 -5.25 3.50 14.83
CA ASP A 67 -4.33 3.27 13.72
C ASP A 67 -5.08 2.88 12.44
N VAL A 68 -6.14 2.08 12.56
CA VAL A 68 -7.00 1.74 11.41
C VAL A 68 -7.61 3.01 10.82
N ASN A 69 -8.15 3.89 11.65
CA ASN A 69 -8.72 5.16 11.20
C ASN A 69 -7.68 6.04 10.51
N LYS A 70 -6.46 6.08 11.05
CA LYS A 70 -5.34 6.82 10.45
C LYS A 70 -4.99 6.28 9.06
N ILE A 71 -4.93 4.96 8.93
CA ILE A 71 -4.63 4.30 7.65
C ILE A 71 -5.70 4.61 6.61
N VAL A 72 -6.96 4.50 7.00
CA VAL A 72 -8.10 4.79 6.10
C VAL A 72 -8.09 6.24 5.65
N LYS A 73 -7.87 7.19 6.58
CA LYS A 73 -7.78 8.61 6.25
C LYS A 73 -6.62 8.90 5.32
N PHE A 74 -5.47 8.29 5.58
CA PHE A 74 -4.29 8.45 4.73
C PHE A 74 -4.57 7.94 3.32
N ALA A 75 -5.15 6.76 3.21
CA ALA A 75 -5.49 6.17 1.92
C ALA A 75 -6.48 7.05 1.15
N LYS A 76 -7.53 7.54 1.81
CA LYS A 76 -8.51 8.44 1.20
C LYS A 76 -7.89 9.75 0.72
N SER A 77 -6.91 10.28 1.44
CA SER A 77 -6.25 11.52 1.05
C SER A 77 -5.34 11.34 -0.17
N LYS A 78 -4.76 10.18 -0.33
CA LYS A 78 -3.85 9.88 -1.45
C LYS A 78 -4.56 9.25 -2.64
N LEU A 79 -5.65 8.52 -2.39
CA LEU A 79 -6.36 7.77 -3.41
C LEU A 79 -7.82 8.24 -3.47
N LYS A 80 -8.22 8.76 -4.62
CA LYS A 80 -9.56 9.32 -4.79
C LYS A 80 -10.63 8.23 -4.87
N TYR A 81 -10.35 7.16 -5.57
CA TYR A 81 -11.20 5.98 -5.69
C TYR A 81 -10.39 4.77 -5.28
N LEU A 82 -10.90 4.01 -4.35
CA LEU A 82 -10.12 2.99 -3.67
C LEU A 82 -10.64 1.59 -3.96
N SER A 83 -9.74 0.74 -4.46
CA SER A 83 -9.93 -0.71 -4.47
C SER A 83 -9.12 -1.27 -3.30
N LEU A 84 -9.79 -1.87 -2.32
CA LEU A 84 -9.14 -2.38 -1.12
C LEU A 84 -8.77 -3.85 -1.30
N ILE A 85 -7.49 -4.14 -1.08
CA ILE A 85 -7.01 -5.51 -0.98
C ILE A 85 -6.47 -5.69 0.43
N HIS A 86 -7.13 -6.51 1.21
CA HIS A 86 -6.76 -6.79 2.59
C HIS A 86 -6.11 -8.16 2.70
N ILE A 87 -4.94 -8.19 3.30
CA ILE A 87 -4.16 -9.43 3.46
C ILE A 87 -3.77 -9.63 4.91
#